data_06c5d32c8cac0dc930fb4409dff3a6c3
#
_entry.id   06c5d32c8cac0dc930fb4409dff3a6c3
#
_cell.length_a   1.000
_cell.length_b   1.000
_cell.length_c   1.000
_cell.angle_alpha   90.00
_cell.angle_beta   90.00
_cell.angle_gamma   90.00
#
_symmetry.space_group_name_H-M   'P 1'
#
loop_
_entity.id
_entity.type
_entity.pdbx_description
1 polymer ?
#
loop_
_entity_poly.entity_id
_entity_poly.type
_entity_poly.pdbx_seq_one_letter_code
_entity_poly.pdbx_strand_id
1 'polypeptide(L)'
;MTISENDGKLDPDAQKYACYCLSIAHFHPDIDDDTFNSVWRDAKAKGILDGNDVLQDPQGFVNLLGYMLKFRPGHWPLSIVVDPDKTYIIAEWHNDITGFTHFVVHAEGVITREGVTYDPIEGGSRTVREGVPVSLRLFDKVV
;
A
#
# COMPACT_ATOMS: atom_id res chain seq x y z
N MET A 1 -12.11 7.02 7.03
CA MET A 1 -12.68 6.97 5.66
C MET A 1 -11.75 6.17 4.77
N THR A 2 -12.30 5.31 3.93
CA THR A 2 -11.50 4.48 3.03
C THR A 2 -11.36 5.17 1.68
N ILE A 3 -10.12 5.34 1.20
CA ILE A 3 -9.83 5.92 -0.10
C ILE A 3 -9.66 4.79 -1.12
N SER A 4 -10.19 4.96 -2.32
CA SER A 4 -10.03 4.03 -3.44
C SER A 4 -9.24 4.69 -4.56
N GLU A 5 -8.41 3.88 -5.24
CA GLU A 5 -7.68 4.29 -6.44
C GLU A 5 -8.62 4.75 -7.56
N ASN A 6 -9.86 4.23 -7.58
CA ASN A 6 -10.90 4.61 -8.52
C ASN A 6 -11.60 5.93 -8.17
N ASP A 7 -11.27 6.54 -7.03
CA ASP A 7 -11.88 7.79 -6.59
C ASP A 7 -11.44 8.93 -7.51
N GLY A 8 -12.41 9.55 -8.22
CA GLY A 8 -12.13 10.66 -9.12
C GLY A 8 -11.60 11.92 -8.46
N LYS A 9 -11.58 11.98 -7.12
CA LYS A 9 -11.00 13.09 -6.36
C LYS A 9 -9.49 12.98 -6.19
N LEU A 10 -8.91 11.81 -6.44
CA LEU A 10 -7.46 11.65 -6.42
C LEU A 10 -6.83 12.27 -7.66
N ASP A 11 -5.57 12.68 -7.55
CA ASP A 11 -4.77 13.11 -8.70
C ASP A 11 -4.75 11.99 -9.75
N PRO A 12 -4.77 12.30 -11.08
CA PRO A 12 -4.86 11.28 -12.13
C PRO A 12 -3.74 10.24 -12.10
N ASP A 13 -2.52 10.64 -11.76
CA ASP A 13 -1.40 9.71 -11.62
C ASP A 13 -1.52 8.85 -10.38
N ALA A 14 -2.08 9.38 -9.27
CA ALA A 14 -2.37 8.60 -8.08
C ALA A 14 -3.44 7.53 -8.36
N GLN A 15 -4.43 7.83 -9.19
CA GLN A 15 -5.44 6.85 -9.59
C GLN A 15 -4.84 5.64 -10.31
N LYS A 16 -3.68 5.81 -10.97
CA LYS A 16 -3.03 4.73 -11.74
C LYS A 16 -1.97 3.97 -10.95
N TYR A 17 -1.23 4.64 -10.06
CA TYR A 17 0.03 4.10 -9.53
C TYR A 17 0.13 4.08 -8.01
N ALA A 18 -0.87 4.56 -7.30
CA ALA A 18 -0.77 4.78 -5.86
C ALA A 18 -1.14 3.58 -4.99
N CYS A 19 -1.30 2.37 -5.55
CA CYS A 19 -1.78 1.23 -4.77
C CYS A 19 -0.92 0.94 -3.52
N TYR A 20 0.39 1.05 -3.61
CA TYR A 20 1.27 0.88 -2.46
C TYR A 20 1.10 2.03 -1.46
N CYS A 21 1.14 3.26 -1.93
CA CYS A 21 0.96 4.44 -1.08
C CYS A 21 -0.42 4.48 -0.42
N LEU A 22 -1.48 4.11 -1.14
CA LEU A 22 -2.82 4.01 -0.57
C LEU A 22 -2.91 2.91 0.48
N SER A 23 -2.25 1.78 0.27
CA SER A 23 -2.18 0.70 1.26
C SER A 23 -1.47 1.17 2.54
N ILE A 24 -0.38 1.93 2.42
CA ILE A 24 0.28 2.54 3.58
C ILE A 24 -0.67 3.51 4.29
N ALA A 25 -1.33 4.38 3.53
CA ALA A 25 -2.24 5.39 4.08
C ALA A 25 -3.45 4.76 4.76
N HIS A 26 -3.87 3.58 4.35
CA HIS A 26 -5.02 2.88 4.92
C HIS A 26 -4.85 2.56 6.41
N PHE A 27 -3.63 2.47 6.92
CA PHE A 27 -3.39 2.30 8.35
C PHE A 27 -4.09 3.38 9.19
N HIS A 28 -4.27 4.57 8.63
CA HIS A 28 -4.97 5.67 9.30
C HIS A 28 -6.34 5.88 8.66
N PRO A 29 -7.44 5.43 9.30
CA PRO A 29 -8.77 5.44 8.68
C PRO A 29 -9.37 6.84 8.48
N ASP A 30 -8.79 7.86 9.12
CA ASP A 30 -9.30 9.24 9.06
C ASP A 30 -8.68 10.07 7.94
N ILE A 31 -7.76 9.51 7.15
CA ILE A 31 -7.18 10.24 6.04
C ILE A 31 -8.22 10.46 4.93
N ASP A 32 -8.28 11.68 4.41
CA ASP A 32 -9.17 12.04 3.31
C ASP A 32 -8.40 12.19 1.97
N ASP A 33 -9.15 12.35 0.87
CA ASP A 33 -8.58 12.48 -0.46
C ASP A 33 -7.65 13.69 -0.58
N ASP A 34 -8.04 14.83 -0.01
CA ASP A 34 -7.26 16.07 -0.09
C ASP A 34 -5.91 15.91 0.62
N THR A 35 -5.92 15.30 1.80
CA THR A 35 -4.70 15.03 2.56
C THR A 35 -3.79 14.05 1.79
N PHE A 36 -4.37 12.98 1.24
CA PHE A 36 -3.60 12.02 0.45
C PHE A 36 -2.98 12.70 -0.78
N ASN A 37 -3.75 13.48 -1.53
CA ASN A 37 -3.24 14.21 -2.70
C ASN A 37 -2.10 15.14 -2.34
N SER A 38 -2.20 15.87 -1.22
CA SER A 38 -1.15 16.76 -0.74
C SER A 38 0.14 15.99 -0.42
N VAL A 39 0.02 14.87 0.29
CA VAL A 39 1.18 14.02 0.62
C VAL A 39 1.78 13.39 -0.65
N TRP A 40 0.95 12.94 -1.57
CA TRP A 40 1.38 12.39 -2.86
C TRP A 40 2.22 13.37 -3.65
N ARG A 41 1.76 14.62 -3.79
CA ARG A 41 2.49 15.69 -4.49
C ARG A 41 3.80 16.04 -3.79
N ASP A 42 3.79 16.11 -2.47
CA ASP A 42 4.98 16.40 -1.68
C ASP A 42 6.03 15.28 -1.81
N ALA A 43 5.58 14.04 -1.79
CA ALA A 43 6.45 12.88 -2.01
C ALA A 43 7.11 12.90 -3.39
N LYS A 44 6.37 13.29 -4.43
CA LYS A 44 6.92 13.46 -5.78
C LYS A 44 7.97 14.56 -5.80
N ALA A 45 7.69 15.70 -5.19
CA ALA A 45 8.61 16.84 -5.15
C ALA A 45 9.91 16.52 -4.39
N LYS A 46 9.86 15.64 -3.40
CA LYS A 46 11.00 15.26 -2.57
C LYS A 46 11.77 14.04 -3.07
N GLY A 47 11.34 13.43 -4.19
CA GLY A 47 11.98 12.22 -4.73
C GLY A 47 11.69 10.96 -3.93
N ILE A 48 10.71 10.98 -3.03
CA ILE A 48 10.21 9.79 -2.32
C ILE A 48 9.53 8.85 -3.32
N LEU A 49 8.83 9.43 -4.32
CA LEU A 49 8.43 8.75 -5.54
C LEU A 49 9.41 9.11 -6.65
N ASP A 50 9.74 8.15 -7.51
CA ASP A 50 10.60 8.43 -8.67
C ASP A 50 9.80 9.04 -9.85
N GLY A 51 10.45 9.26 -10.99
CA GLY A 51 9.82 9.85 -12.17
C GLY A 51 8.70 8.99 -12.79
N ASN A 52 8.59 7.73 -12.38
CA ASN A 52 7.54 6.80 -12.83
C ASN A 52 6.50 6.53 -11.70
N ASP A 53 6.46 7.38 -10.68
CA ASP A 53 5.55 7.27 -9.53
C ASP A 53 5.76 5.99 -8.71
N VAL A 54 6.95 5.40 -8.74
CA VAL A 54 7.32 4.25 -7.93
C VAL A 54 7.84 4.72 -6.58
N LEU A 55 7.30 4.17 -5.50
CA LEU A 55 7.71 4.51 -4.14
C LEU A 55 9.12 3.97 -3.86
N GLN A 56 10.07 4.89 -3.66
CA GLN A 56 11.48 4.58 -3.38
C GLN A 56 11.79 4.61 -1.88
N ASP A 57 11.09 5.44 -1.13
CA ASP A 57 11.33 5.66 0.30
C ASP A 57 10.05 5.47 1.09
N PRO A 58 9.69 4.22 1.46
CA PRO A 58 8.47 3.96 2.23
C PRO A 58 8.45 4.66 3.58
N GLN A 59 9.59 4.74 4.30
CA GLN A 59 9.65 5.43 5.58
C GLN A 59 9.40 6.93 5.41
N GLY A 60 9.95 7.53 4.37
CA GLY A 60 9.72 8.94 4.05
C GLY A 60 8.25 9.21 3.77
N PHE A 61 7.57 8.30 3.08
CA PHE A 61 6.13 8.44 2.82
C PHE A 61 5.31 8.35 4.11
N VAL A 62 5.63 7.41 4.98
CA VAL A 62 5.01 7.27 6.30
C VAL A 62 5.20 8.57 7.11
N ASN A 63 6.41 9.13 7.10
CA ASN A 63 6.72 10.36 7.82
C ASN A 63 5.90 11.55 7.30
N LEU A 64 5.69 11.64 5.98
CA LEU A 64 4.83 12.69 5.40
C LEU A 64 3.38 12.55 5.81
N LEU A 65 2.90 11.32 6.00
CA LEU A 65 1.56 11.05 6.52
C LEU A 65 1.43 11.40 7.99
N GLY A 66 2.54 11.53 8.71
CA GLY A 66 2.55 11.80 10.15
C GLY A 66 2.25 10.59 11.03
N TYR A 67 2.44 9.38 10.52
CA TYR A 67 2.12 8.16 11.25
C TYR A 67 3.32 7.60 12.01
N MET A 68 3.00 6.87 13.08
CA MET A 68 3.98 6.18 13.90
C MET A 68 4.13 4.73 13.43
N LEU A 69 4.55 4.56 12.18
CA LEU A 69 4.94 3.27 11.62
C LEU A 69 6.42 3.31 11.30
N LYS A 70 7.10 2.19 11.54
CA LYS A 70 8.50 2.02 11.17
C LYS A 70 8.62 0.97 10.08
N PHE A 71 9.03 1.38 8.89
CA PHE A 71 9.26 0.46 7.78
C PHE A 71 10.40 -0.51 8.12
N ARG A 72 10.13 -1.82 7.97
CA ARG A 72 11.14 -2.85 8.09
C ARG A 72 11.75 -3.06 6.70
N PRO A 73 12.99 -2.58 6.45
CA PRO A 73 13.54 -2.57 5.10
C PRO A 73 13.57 -3.95 4.45
N GLY A 74 13.29 -4.00 3.15
CA GLY A 74 13.36 -5.19 2.33
C GLY A 74 12.02 -5.73 1.86
N HIS A 75 12.11 -6.76 1.04
CA HIS A 75 11.00 -7.56 0.58
C HIS A 75 11.03 -8.88 1.37
N TRP A 76 9.99 -9.12 2.14
CA TRP A 76 9.97 -10.25 3.06
C TRP A 76 9.23 -11.44 2.43
N PRO A 77 9.69 -12.67 2.66
CA PRO A 77 9.04 -13.85 2.10
C PRO A 77 7.69 -14.09 2.76
N LEU A 78 6.77 -14.76 2.04
CA LEU A 78 5.45 -15.08 2.56
C LEU A 78 5.50 -15.99 3.79
N SER A 79 6.58 -16.73 3.96
CA SER A 79 6.79 -17.67 5.07
C SER A 79 7.23 -17.00 6.38
N ILE A 80 7.53 -15.70 6.38
CA ILE A 80 7.94 -15.03 7.61
C ILE A 80 6.82 -15.07 8.63
N VAL A 81 7.18 -15.28 9.90
CA VAL A 81 6.24 -15.21 11.02
C VAL A 81 6.11 -13.76 11.46
N VAL A 82 4.89 -13.22 11.38
CA VAL A 82 4.59 -11.83 11.70
C VAL A 82 3.42 -11.80 12.68
N ASP A 83 3.53 -10.97 13.72
CA ASP A 83 2.43 -10.69 14.63
C ASP A 83 1.60 -9.53 14.06
N PRO A 84 0.36 -9.79 13.57
CA PRO A 84 -0.45 -8.74 12.96
C PRO A 84 -0.89 -7.64 13.94
N ASP A 85 -0.85 -7.91 15.24
CA ASP A 85 -1.15 -6.88 16.25
C ASP A 85 -0.01 -5.85 16.38
N LYS A 86 1.21 -6.22 16.00
CA LYS A 86 2.40 -5.39 16.13
C LYS A 86 2.94 -4.88 14.81
N THR A 87 2.54 -5.48 13.70
CA THR A 87 3.09 -5.17 12.37
C THR A 87 1.98 -5.02 11.36
N TYR A 88 2.01 -3.91 10.61
CA TYR A 88 1.10 -3.64 9.52
C TYR A 88 1.64 -4.32 8.26
N ILE A 89 0.81 -5.16 7.63
CA ILE A 89 1.24 -6.06 6.56
C ILE A 89 0.62 -5.65 5.23
N ILE A 90 1.48 -5.35 4.26
CA ILE A 90 1.08 -5.09 2.87
C ILE A 90 1.71 -6.17 2.01
N ALA A 91 0.90 -6.81 1.15
CA ALA A 91 1.40 -7.84 0.24
C ALA A 91 1.45 -7.31 -1.19
N GLU A 92 2.52 -7.70 -1.87
CA GLU A 92 2.66 -7.54 -3.31
C GLU A 92 2.07 -8.76 -3.99
N TRP A 93 1.07 -8.55 -4.85
CA TRP A 93 0.44 -9.57 -5.66
C TRP A 93 0.84 -9.40 -7.12
N HIS A 94 0.98 -10.50 -7.84
CA HIS A 94 1.37 -10.50 -9.24
C HIS A 94 0.43 -11.39 -10.05
N ASN A 95 0.05 -10.91 -11.24
CA ASN A 95 -0.74 -11.67 -12.20
C ASN A 95 0.13 -11.96 -13.42
N ASP A 96 0.47 -13.23 -13.62
CA ASP A 96 1.35 -13.67 -14.72
C ASP A 96 0.72 -13.45 -16.11
N ILE A 97 -0.61 -13.44 -16.19
CA ILE A 97 -1.33 -13.28 -17.46
C ILE A 97 -1.21 -11.83 -17.95
N THR A 98 -1.44 -10.87 -17.05
CA THR A 98 -1.40 -9.44 -17.40
C THR A 98 -0.03 -8.81 -17.20
N GLY A 99 0.84 -9.41 -16.40
CA GLY A 99 2.12 -8.86 -15.99
C GLY A 99 2.01 -7.78 -14.92
N PHE A 100 0.82 -7.48 -14.41
CA PHE A 100 0.62 -6.42 -13.43
C PHE A 100 0.93 -6.87 -12.01
N THR A 101 1.44 -5.91 -11.24
CA THR A 101 1.69 -6.03 -9.80
C THR A 101 0.75 -5.08 -9.07
N HIS A 102 0.26 -5.51 -7.90
CA HIS A 102 -0.66 -4.72 -7.09
C HIS A 102 -0.38 -4.96 -5.61
N PHE A 103 -0.57 -3.91 -4.80
CA PHE A 103 -0.35 -3.96 -3.36
C PHE A 103 -1.67 -3.85 -2.63
N VAL A 104 -1.87 -4.72 -1.64
CA VAL A 104 -3.08 -4.77 -0.81
C VAL A 104 -2.70 -5.01 0.66
N VAL A 105 -3.64 -4.72 1.56
CA VAL A 105 -3.44 -4.88 3.01
C VAL A 105 -4.02 -6.20 3.49
N HIS A 106 -3.25 -6.89 4.34
CA HIS A 106 -3.67 -8.12 5.03
C HIS A 106 -3.57 -7.89 6.54
N ALA A 107 -4.54 -7.17 7.10
CA ALA A 107 -4.49 -6.71 8.49
C ALA A 107 -4.46 -7.85 9.52
N GLU A 108 -5.01 -9.02 9.16
CA GLU A 108 -5.09 -10.19 10.05
C GLU A 108 -3.90 -11.16 9.86
N GLY A 109 -2.99 -10.84 8.93
CA GLY A 109 -1.83 -11.69 8.65
C GLY A 109 -2.11 -12.94 7.83
N VAL A 110 -3.30 -13.07 7.27
CA VAL A 110 -3.68 -14.19 6.39
C VAL A 110 -3.42 -13.79 4.94
N ILE A 111 -2.41 -14.39 4.32
CA ILE A 111 -1.94 -14.00 2.99
C ILE A 111 -2.61 -14.88 1.92
N THR A 112 -3.91 -14.75 1.83
CA THR A 112 -4.77 -15.37 0.82
C THR A 112 -5.71 -14.32 0.26
N ARG A 113 -6.46 -14.64 -0.82
CA ARG A 113 -7.46 -13.71 -1.37
C ARG A 113 -8.48 -13.29 -0.32
N GLU A 114 -8.93 -14.23 0.48
CA GLU A 114 -9.91 -14.00 1.54
C GLU A 114 -9.32 -13.17 2.70
N GLY A 115 -8.00 -13.17 2.83
CA GLY A 115 -7.30 -12.40 3.86
C GLY A 115 -7.03 -10.95 3.48
N VAL A 116 -7.39 -10.52 2.26
CA VAL A 116 -7.27 -9.11 1.86
C VAL A 116 -8.29 -8.29 2.63
N THR A 117 -7.81 -7.34 3.44
CA THR A 117 -8.68 -6.48 4.26
C THR A 117 -8.88 -5.10 3.64
N TYR A 118 -8.00 -4.70 2.74
CA TYR A 118 -8.15 -3.48 1.95
C TYR A 118 -7.46 -3.66 0.60
N ASP A 119 -8.19 -3.41 -0.47
CA ASP A 119 -7.68 -3.31 -1.83
C ASP A 119 -7.92 -1.88 -2.32
N PRO A 120 -6.87 -1.14 -2.74
CA PRO A 120 -7.03 0.21 -3.27
C PRO A 120 -7.98 0.32 -4.45
N ILE A 121 -8.18 -0.76 -5.21
CA ILE A 121 -9.16 -0.79 -6.30
C ILE A 121 -10.51 -1.20 -5.75
N GLU A 122 -11.50 -0.31 -5.87
CA GLU A 122 -12.87 -0.58 -5.44
C GLU A 122 -13.44 -1.80 -6.16
N GLY A 123 -14.03 -2.71 -5.38
CA GLY A 123 -14.55 -3.98 -5.92
C GLY A 123 -13.50 -5.08 -6.07
N GLY A 124 -12.25 -4.81 -5.73
CA GLY A 124 -11.14 -5.75 -5.81
C GLY A 124 -10.46 -5.77 -7.17
N SER A 125 -9.13 -5.96 -7.16
CA SER A 125 -8.33 -5.95 -8.37
C SER A 125 -8.33 -7.31 -9.09
N ARG A 126 -8.25 -7.29 -10.41
CA ARG A 126 -8.03 -8.50 -11.22
C ARG A 126 -6.69 -9.17 -10.84
N THR A 127 -5.68 -8.38 -10.48
CA THR A 127 -4.37 -8.90 -10.08
C THR A 127 -4.49 -9.83 -8.87
N VAL A 128 -5.34 -9.49 -7.89
CA VAL A 128 -5.60 -10.36 -6.73
C VAL A 128 -6.52 -11.53 -7.12
N ARG A 129 -7.60 -11.25 -7.88
CA ARG A 129 -8.56 -12.31 -8.24
C ARG A 129 -7.94 -13.45 -9.05
N GLU A 130 -6.97 -13.13 -9.92
CA GLU A 130 -6.37 -14.09 -10.86
C GLU A 130 -4.87 -14.29 -10.61
N GLY A 131 -4.29 -13.63 -9.63
CA GLY A 131 -2.87 -13.68 -9.33
C GLY A 131 -2.52 -14.41 -8.06
N VAL A 132 -1.27 -14.25 -7.63
CA VAL A 132 -0.73 -14.84 -6.41
C VAL A 132 0.04 -13.80 -5.61
N PRO A 133 0.10 -13.91 -4.27
CA PRO A 133 1.00 -13.08 -3.49
C PRO A 133 2.45 -13.52 -3.71
N VAL A 134 3.38 -12.56 -3.78
CA VAL A 134 4.79 -12.85 -4.07
C VAL A 134 5.74 -12.41 -2.97
N SER A 135 5.43 -11.34 -2.24
CA SER A 135 6.27 -10.86 -1.13
C SER A 135 5.49 -9.92 -0.22
N LEU A 136 6.06 -9.65 0.96
CA LEU A 136 5.46 -8.76 1.94
C LEU A 136 6.29 -7.50 2.13
N ARG A 137 5.60 -6.42 2.49
CA ARG A 137 6.18 -5.18 3.00
C ARG A 137 5.66 -5.02 4.43
N LEU A 138 6.55 -4.80 5.36
CA LEU A 138 6.24 -4.80 6.78
C LEU A 138 6.52 -3.43 7.41
N PHE A 139 5.55 -2.94 8.17
CA PHE A 139 5.64 -1.68 8.90
C PHE A 139 5.33 -1.95 10.36
N ASP A 140 6.33 -1.84 11.21
CA ASP A 140 6.16 -2.10 12.63
C ASP A 140 5.41 -0.93 13.29
N LYS A 141 4.39 -1.26 14.07
CA LYS A 141 3.62 -0.27 14.82
C LYS A 141 4.47 0.23 15.99
N VAL A 142 4.60 1.56 16.07
CA VAL A 142 5.31 2.21 17.17
C VAL A 142 4.29 2.58 18.23
N VAL A 143 4.48 2.06 19.43
CA VAL A 143 3.54 2.27 20.56
C VAL A 143 4.06 3.37 21.47
#